data_7bdeaf56250539a95a56d9018fefa669
#
_entry.id   7bdeaf56250539a95a56d9018fefa669
#
_cell.length_a   1.000
_cell.length_b   1.000
_cell.length_c   1.000
_cell.angle_alpha   90.00
_cell.angle_beta   90.00
_cell.angle_gamma   90.00
#
_symmetry.space_group_name_H-M   'P 1'
#
loop_
_entity.id
_entity.type
_entity.pdbx_description
1 polymer ?
#
loop_
_entity_poly.entity_id
_entity_poly.type
_entity_poly.pdbx_seq_one_letter_code
_entity_poly.pdbx_strand_id
1 'polypeptide(L)'
;MSNPCQRMRGNARKGEHVKIIESLQKQGFSRARIDGEIVMLDDPPPLDLRKKHTIEVVVDRFKAREDIQLRLAESFETTLKLRDGLAQVDFMDKTRRKPLSFSSKFSCPECTYSLSELEPRLFSFNNPVGACSVCDGLGVKPFFDQAKVVINPSASLADGAIRGWDNKNAFSFQMLQSLSSHYQFDLNTPFEALSEEIREVILYGSGTTTIHFVNSTEKGTTFARQKPFEGIIPNLERRYRETESHKVREELSKYLSQQACTDCQGTRLNNAARHVFIKDYSLPQLTALAISSAKSFFEQLKLPGQRGKIAAKILKEVIERLQFLVNVGLEYLTLDRSADSLSGGEAQRIRLASQIGAGLEGRYAPLIILLIWVLGLVSMVGAW
;
A
#
# COMPACT_ATOMS: atom_id res chain seq x y z
N MET A 1 10.81 6.29 -7.88
CA MET A 1 10.04 5.04 -8.05
C MET A 1 10.78 3.94 -7.30
N SER A 2 10.29 3.50 -6.15
CA SER A 2 10.91 2.43 -5.38
C SER A 2 10.54 1.09 -6.02
N ASN A 3 11.51 0.41 -6.58
CA ASN A 3 11.37 -0.92 -7.16
C ASN A 3 10.82 -1.88 -6.08
N PRO A 4 9.71 -2.61 -6.29
CA PRO A 4 9.15 -3.54 -5.30
C PRO A 4 10.16 -4.60 -4.84
N CYS A 5 11.15 -4.91 -5.64
CA CYS A 5 12.26 -5.79 -5.31
C CYS A 5 13.16 -5.31 -4.16
N GLN A 6 13.18 -4.01 -3.83
CA GLN A 6 14.08 -3.51 -2.78
C GLN A 6 13.57 -3.73 -1.35
N ARG A 7 12.33 -4.13 -1.14
CA ARG A 7 11.69 -4.17 0.20
C ARG A 7 11.49 -5.53 0.83
N MET A 8 11.76 -6.65 0.13
CA MET A 8 11.50 -7.99 0.69
C MET A 8 12.73 -8.91 0.61
N ARG A 9 13.70 -8.69 1.48
CA ARG A 9 14.69 -9.71 1.84
C ARG A 9 14.13 -10.55 2.99
N GLY A 10 13.89 -11.86 2.75
CA GLY A 10 13.94 -12.88 3.77
C GLY A 10 12.65 -13.62 4.08
N ASN A 11 12.52 -14.81 3.52
CA ASN A 11 11.65 -15.88 4.03
C ASN A 11 12.33 -16.74 5.12
N ALA A 12 13.37 -16.24 5.78
CA ALA A 12 13.98 -16.93 6.89
C ALA A 12 13.09 -16.78 8.14
N ARG A 13 12.52 -17.89 8.63
CA ARG A 13 11.75 -17.95 9.87
C ARG A 13 12.67 -18.29 11.04
N LYS A 14 12.36 -17.76 12.24
CA LYS A 14 13.06 -18.14 13.48
C LYS A 14 12.47 -19.47 14.00
N GLY A 15 13.32 -20.36 14.52
CA GLY A 15 12.88 -21.59 15.18
C GLY A 15 13.74 -22.80 14.82
N GLU A 16 13.57 -23.88 15.57
CA GLU A 16 14.27 -25.17 15.34
C GLU A 16 13.79 -25.91 14.07
N HIS A 17 12.66 -25.52 13.52
CA HIS A 17 12.05 -26.08 12.33
C HIS A 17 11.90 -27.61 12.30
N VAL A 18 11.93 -28.28 13.45
CA VAL A 18 11.86 -29.75 13.61
C VAL A 18 10.68 -30.36 12.85
N LYS A 19 9.49 -29.76 13.00
CA LYS A 19 8.27 -30.23 12.33
C LYS A 19 8.36 -30.15 10.78
N ILE A 20 9.11 -29.18 10.25
CA ILE A 20 9.31 -29.06 8.80
C ILE A 20 10.23 -30.15 8.32
N ILE A 21 11.32 -30.39 9.04
CA ILE A 21 12.31 -31.43 8.74
C ILE A 21 11.65 -32.82 8.80
N GLU A 22 10.89 -33.12 9.85
CA GLU A 22 10.12 -34.39 9.98
C GLU A 22 9.10 -34.54 8.85
N SER A 23 8.43 -33.48 8.45
CA SER A 23 7.48 -33.53 7.32
C SER A 23 8.19 -33.85 6.00
N LEU A 24 9.38 -33.31 5.75
CA LEU A 24 10.17 -33.60 4.56
C LEU A 24 10.69 -35.03 4.55
N GLN A 25 11.12 -35.52 5.71
CA GLN A 25 11.52 -36.96 5.87
C GLN A 25 10.36 -37.90 5.55
N LYS A 26 9.17 -37.63 6.10
CA LYS A 26 7.96 -38.44 5.84
C LYS A 26 7.54 -38.43 4.37
N GLN A 27 7.87 -37.37 3.62
CA GLN A 27 7.66 -37.27 2.18
C GLN A 27 8.75 -37.98 1.35
N GLY A 28 9.75 -38.61 1.99
CA GLY A 28 10.80 -39.37 1.34
C GLY A 28 12.02 -38.55 0.87
N PHE A 29 12.15 -37.32 1.29
CA PHE A 29 13.34 -36.54 0.97
C PHE A 29 14.49 -36.85 1.92
N SER A 30 15.65 -37.13 1.34
CA SER A 30 16.85 -37.51 2.12
C SER A 30 17.81 -36.36 2.38
N ARG A 31 17.69 -35.24 1.66
CA ARG A 31 18.64 -34.11 1.73
C ARG A 31 17.96 -32.75 1.71
N ALA A 32 18.53 -31.82 2.47
CA ALA A 32 18.17 -30.41 2.42
C ALA A 32 19.43 -29.54 2.39
N ARG A 33 19.29 -28.30 1.92
CA ARG A 33 20.29 -27.27 2.11
C ARG A 33 19.78 -26.37 3.24
N ILE A 34 20.55 -26.29 4.31
CA ILE A 34 20.25 -25.44 5.47
C ILE A 34 21.34 -24.36 5.56
N ASP A 35 20.93 -23.11 5.49
CA ASP A 35 21.83 -21.94 5.53
C ASP A 35 22.99 -21.99 4.52
N GLY A 36 22.74 -22.63 3.38
CA GLY A 36 23.71 -22.79 2.29
C GLY A 36 24.50 -24.11 2.29
N GLU A 37 24.44 -24.92 3.36
CA GLU A 37 25.11 -26.20 3.46
C GLU A 37 24.16 -27.35 3.19
N ILE A 38 24.63 -28.35 2.40
CA ILE A 38 23.82 -29.56 2.11
C ILE A 38 24.01 -30.56 3.24
N VAL A 39 22.91 -30.92 3.89
CA VAL A 39 22.83 -31.84 5.01
C VAL A 39 21.91 -33.01 4.70
N MET A 40 22.15 -34.17 5.35
CA MET A 40 21.25 -35.30 5.32
C MET A 40 20.10 -35.02 6.30
N LEU A 41 18.88 -35.28 5.88
CA LEU A 41 17.70 -35.07 6.73
C LEU A 41 17.58 -36.13 7.83
N ASP A 42 18.21 -37.29 7.68
CA ASP A 42 18.22 -38.38 8.69
C ASP A 42 18.98 -37.95 9.97
N ASP A 43 19.97 -37.07 9.84
CA ASP A 43 20.75 -36.50 10.96
C ASP A 43 20.94 -34.99 10.77
N PRO A 44 19.88 -34.22 10.96
CA PRO A 44 19.96 -32.77 10.75
C PRO A 44 20.72 -32.08 11.88
N PRO A 45 21.55 -31.06 11.57
CA PRO A 45 22.25 -30.30 12.60
C PRO A 45 21.23 -29.55 13.48
N PRO A 46 21.54 -29.36 14.79
CA PRO A 46 20.68 -28.61 15.69
C PRO A 46 20.58 -27.14 15.23
N LEU A 47 19.36 -26.65 15.03
CA LEU A 47 19.12 -25.28 14.58
C LEU A 47 18.88 -24.35 15.76
N ASP A 48 19.47 -23.16 15.73
CA ASP A 48 19.35 -22.17 16.79
C ASP A 48 17.98 -21.49 16.76
N LEU A 49 17.18 -21.64 17.80
CA LEU A 49 15.86 -21.00 17.99
C LEU A 49 15.87 -19.49 17.78
N ARG A 50 16.98 -18.83 18.04
CA ARG A 50 17.10 -17.36 18.01
C ARG A 50 17.48 -16.83 16.64
N LYS A 51 18.00 -17.70 15.76
CA LYS A 51 18.44 -17.33 14.41
C LYS A 51 17.35 -17.62 13.39
N LYS A 52 17.43 -16.91 12.27
CA LYS A 52 16.61 -17.19 11.10
C LYS A 52 17.35 -18.19 10.23
N HIS A 53 16.69 -19.31 9.91
CA HIS A 53 17.25 -20.36 9.08
C HIS A 53 16.55 -20.40 7.71
N THR A 54 17.34 -20.65 6.67
CA THR A 54 16.84 -20.93 5.31
C THR A 54 16.96 -22.41 5.04
N ILE A 55 15.82 -23.09 4.84
CA ILE A 55 15.76 -24.52 4.57
C ILE A 55 15.24 -24.73 3.15
N GLU A 56 16.03 -25.37 2.32
CA GLU A 56 15.72 -25.69 0.92
C GLU A 56 15.85 -27.21 0.73
N VAL A 57 14.75 -27.86 0.30
CA VAL A 57 14.79 -29.31 0.05
C VAL A 57 15.47 -29.61 -1.29
N VAL A 58 16.35 -30.61 -1.33
CA VAL A 58 16.97 -31.10 -2.57
C VAL A 58 16.11 -32.19 -3.13
N VAL A 59 15.35 -31.88 -4.18
CA VAL A 59 14.43 -32.85 -4.83
C VAL A 59 15.19 -33.83 -5.72
N ASP A 60 16.11 -33.35 -6.54
CA ASP A 60 16.89 -34.19 -7.45
C ASP A 60 18.29 -33.61 -7.72
N ARG A 61 19.19 -34.48 -8.21
CA ARG A 61 20.56 -34.13 -8.64
C ARG A 61 20.87 -34.84 -9.95
N PHE A 62 21.21 -34.08 -10.96
CA PHE A 62 21.50 -34.63 -12.29
C PHE A 62 22.65 -33.89 -12.98
N LYS A 63 23.27 -34.57 -13.93
CA LYS A 63 24.21 -33.94 -14.87
C LYS A 63 23.42 -33.47 -16.09
N ALA A 64 23.66 -32.25 -16.54
CA ALA A 64 23.00 -31.69 -17.72
C ALA A 64 23.39 -32.53 -18.96
N ARG A 65 22.40 -33.22 -19.56
CA ARG A 65 22.50 -34.03 -20.78
C ARG A 65 21.21 -33.84 -21.58
N GLU A 66 21.22 -34.15 -22.85
CA GLU A 66 20.04 -34.00 -23.72
C GLU A 66 18.91 -34.99 -23.40
N ASP A 67 19.23 -36.11 -22.82
CA ASP A 67 18.33 -37.23 -22.52
C ASP A 67 17.54 -37.11 -21.19
N ILE A 68 17.76 -36.01 -20.41
CA ILE A 68 17.14 -35.84 -19.09
C ILE A 68 15.83 -35.08 -19.09
N GLN A 69 15.28 -34.70 -20.25
CA GLN A 69 14.12 -33.81 -20.34
C GLN A 69 12.92 -34.29 -19.52
N LEU A 70 12.58 -35.60 -19.61
CA LEU A 70 11.46 -36.18 -18.88
C LEU A 70 11.70 -36.10 -17.35
N ARG A 71 12.87 -36.58 -16.90
CA ARG A 71 13.24 -36.53 -15.48
C ARG A 71 13.29 -35.12 -14.92
N LEU A 72 13.78 -34.16 -15.72
CA LEU A 72 13.81 -32.77 -15.37
C LEU A 72 12.38 -32.23 -15.17
N ALA A 73 11.46 -32.54 -16.07
CA ALA A 73 10.06 -32.12 -15.98
C ALA A 73 9.38 -32.68 -14.72
N GLU A 74 9.57 -33.96 -14.40
CA GLU A 74 9.04 -34.61 -13.19
C GLU A 74 9.60 -33.97 -11.90
N SER A 75 10.92 -33.69 -11.87
CA SER A 75 11.57 -33.03 -10.74
C SER A 75 11.08 -31.60 -10.55
N PHE A 76 10.86 -30.86 -11.64
CA PHE A 76 10.27 -29.52 -11.59
C PHE A 76 8.82 -29.56 -11.09
N GLU A 77 8.00 -30.48 -11.59
CA GLU A 77 6.61 -30.63 -11.16
C GLU A 77 6.53 -30.94 -9.66
N THR A 78 7.37 -31.82 -9.16
CA THR A 78 7.47 -32.14 -7.73
C THR A 78 7.90 -30.92 -6.91
N THR A 79 8.91 -30.20 -7.37
CA THR A 79 9.43 -29.02 -6.68
C THR A 79 8.39 -27.90 -6.63
N LEU A 80 7.69 -27.63 -7.73
CA LEU A 80 6.65 -26.63 -7.83
C LEU A 80 5.45 -26.93 -6.90
N LYS A 81 5.08 -28.22 -6.76
CA LYS A 81 4.03 -28.66 -5.83
C LYS A 81 4.42 -28.45 -4.36
N LEU A 82 5.68 -28.70 -4.02
CA LEU A 82 6.19 -28.56 -2.65
C LEU A 82 6.21 -27.13 -2.13
N ARG A 83 6.49 -26.17 -2.99
CA ARG A 83 6.68 -24.77 -2.59
C ARG A 83 5.79 -23.80 -3.35
N ASP A 84 4.53 -24.14 -3.45
CA ASP A 84 3.51 -23.20 -3.95
C ASP A 84 3.91 -22.52 -5.28
N GLY A 85 4.53 -23.29 -6.16
CA GLY A 85 4.90 -22.85 -7.50
C GLY A 85 6.31 -22.25 -7.65
N LEU A 86 7.21 -22.43 -6.69
CA LEU A 86 8.60 -21.98 -6.78
C LEU A 86 9.57 -23.19 -6.91
N ALA A 87 10.49 -23.10 -7.86
CA ALA A 87 11.59 -24.05 -8.04
C ALA A 87 12.91 -23.29 -8.23
N GLN A 88 14.00 -23.87 -7.75
CA GLN A 88 15.34 -23.31 -7.89
C GLN A 88 16.30 -24.37 -8.43
N VAL A 89 17.12 -23.97 -9.38
CA VAL A 89 18.22 -24.81 -9.91
C VAL A 89 19.54 -24.20 -9.49
N ASP A 90 20.36 -24.98 -8.81
CA ASP A 90 21.69 -24.57 -8.39
C ASP A 90 22.77 -25.32 -9.16
N PHE A 91 23.89 -24.65 -9.43
CA PHE A 91 25.03 -25.20 -10.18
C PHE A 91 26.11 -25.69 -9.21
N MET A 92 26.23 -27.02 -9.07
CA MET A 92 27.17 -27.61 -8.13
C MET A 92 28.65 -27.50 -8.57
N ASP A 93 28.90 -27.38 -9.88
CA ASP A 93 30.26 -27.39 -10.43
C ASP A 93 30.91 -26.01 -10.51
N LYS A 94 30.14 -24.93 -10.30
CA LYS A 94 30.61 -23.54 -10.46
C LYS A 94 30.07 -22.64 -9.34
N THR A 95 30.81 -22.49 -8.29
CA THR A 95 30.53 -21.69 -7.10
C THR A 95 30.27 -20.19 -7.37
N ARG A 96 30.41 -19.71 -8.59
CA ARG A 96 30.21 -18.30 -8.99
C ARG A 96 28.95 -18.02 -9.81
N ARG A 97 28.17 -19.05 -10.21
CA ARG A 97 26.90 -18.81 -10.91
C ARG A 97 25.79 -18.64 -9.89
N LYS A 98 25.00 -17.58 -10.08
CA LYS A 98 23.77 -17.38 -9.29
C LYS A 98 22.80 -18.52 -9.58
N PRO A 99 22.07 -19.02 -8.56
CA PRO A 99 20.99 -19.98 -8.77
C PRO A 99 19.95 -19.44 -9.73
N LEU A 100 19.36 -20.31 -10.55
CA LEU A 100 18.24 -19.95 -11.41
C LEU A 100 16.94 -20.24 -10.67
N SER A 101 16.10 -19.22 -10.49
CA SER A 101 14.79 -19.35 -9.88
C SER A 101 13.72 -19.42 -10.96
N PHE A 102 12.81 -20.38 -10.82
CA PHE A 102 11.67 -20.59 -11.71
C PHE A 102 10.40 -20.50 -10.89
N SER A 103 9.36 -19.94 -11.46
CA SER A 103 8.06 -19.90 -10.84
C SER A 103 6.98 -20.26 -11.83
N SER A 104 6.06 -21.15 -11.40
CA SER A 104 4.79 -21.35 -12.09
C SER A 104 3.76 -20.25 -11.76
N LYS A 105 4.05 -19.45 -10.75
CA LYS A 105 3.32 -18.26 -10.34
C LYS A 105 4.24 -17.06 -10.56
N PHE A 106 3.70 -15.88 -10.80
CA PHE A 106 4.45 -14.65 -11.09
C PHE A 106 5.40 -14.27 -9.95
N SER A 107 6.61 -14.86 -9.94
CA SER A 107 7.63 -14.59 -8.93
C SER A 107 8.85 -13.91 -9.56
N CYS A 108 9.39 -12.94 -8.84
CA CYS A 108 10.65 -12.32 -9.21
C CYS A 108 11.83 -13.27 -8.89
N PRO A 109 12.70 -13.60 -9.87
CA PRO A 109 13.85 -14.46 -9.63
C PRO A 109 14.91 -13.83 -8.73
N GLU A 110 14.96 -12.50 -8.61
CA GLU A 110 15.96 -11.79 -7.82
C GLU A 110 15.57 -11.61 -6.35
N CYS A 111 14.30 -11.20 -6.08
CA CYS A 111 13.85 -10.87 -4.73
C CYS A 111 12.85 -11.87 -4.14
N THR A 112 12.49 -12.93 -4.88
CA THR A 112 11.48 -13.93 -4.49
C THR A 112 10.09 -13.36 -4.19
N TYR A 113 9.82 -12.11 -4.56
CA TYR A 113 8.48 -11.56 -4.51
C TYR A 113 7.57 -12.38 -5.41
N SER A 114 6.53 -12.95 -4.86
CA SER A 114 5.58 -13.78 -5.59
C SER A 114 4.19 -13.17 -5.54
N LEU A 115 3.59 -13.04 -6.71
CA LEU A 115 2.17 -12.76 -6.83
C LEU A 115 1.44 -14.11 -6.82
N SER A 116 0.53 -14.31 -5.88
CA SER A 116 -0.15 -15.61 -5.74
C SER A 116 -0.98 -15.95 -6.98
N GLU A 117 -1.79 -15.03 -7.45
CA GLU A 117 -2.58 -15.15 -8.69
C GLU A 117 -2.96 -13.75 -9.20
N LEU A 118 -3.07 -13.59 -10.54
CA LEU A 118 -3.65 -12.41 -11.17
C LEU A 118 -5.17 -12.57 -11.25
N GLU A 119 -5.84 -12.51 -10.10
CA GLU A 119 -7.30 -12.56 -10.04
C GLU A 119 -7.92 -11.17 -10.25
N PRO A 120 -9.17 -11.09 -10.73
CA PRO A 120 -9.90 -9.81 -10.83
C PRO A 120 -9.95 -9.04 -9.50
N ARG A 121 -10.00 -9.75 -8.37
CA ARG A 121 -10.03 -9.15 -7.01
C ARG A 121 -8.79 -8.31 -6.71
N LEU A 122 -7.63 -8.63 -7.31
CA LEU A 122 -6.40 -7.87 -7.16
C LEU A 122 -6.53 -6.42 -7.66
N PHE A 123 -7.38 -6.18 -8.63
CA PHE A 123 -7.58 -4.87 -9.25
C PHE A 123 -8.79 -4.11 -8.69
N SER A 124 -9.38 -4.59 -7.62
CA SER A 124 -10.50 -3.94 -6.94
C SER A 124 -10.03 -3.27 -5.66
N PHE A 125 -10.19 -1.95 -5.58
CA PHE A 125 -9.92 -1.20 -4.35
C PHE A 125 -10.97 -1.43 -3.24
N ASN A 126 -12.13 -2.05 -3.57
CA ASN A 126 -13.14 -2.47 -2.60
C ASN A 126 -12.90 -3.89 -2.06
N ASN A 127 -11.84 -4.55 -2.50
CA ASN A 127 -11.48 -5.88 -2.01
C ASN A 127 -10.13 -5.80 -1.27
N PRO A 128 -9.99 -6.39 -0.07
CA PRO A 128 -8.75 -6.37 0.70
C PRO A 128 -7.52 -6.90 -0.06
N VAL A 129 -7.74 -7.81 -1.03
CA VAL A 129 -6.66 -8.35 -1.87
C VAL A 129 -6.06 -7.29 -2.80
N GLY A 130 -6.89 -6.36 -3.30
CA GLY A 130 -6.46 -5.33 -4.26
C GLY A 130 -6.29 -3.94 -3.63
N ALA A 131 -6.94 -3.67 -2.52
CA ALA A 131 -6.90 -2.38 -1.84
C ALA A 131 -5.50 -2.05 -1.30
N CYS A 132 -5.16 -0.78 -1.28
CA CYS A 132 -4.00 -0.28 -0.56
C CYS A 132 -4.20 -0.50 0.94
N SER A 133 -3.33 -1.25 1.60
CA SER A 133 -3.42 -1.57 3.03
C SER A 133 -3.20 -0.37 3.97
N VAL A 134 -2.75 0.76 3.44
CA VAL A 134 -2.46 1.97 4.20
C VAL A 134 -3.66 2.91 4.28
N CYS A 135 -4.53 2.90 3.26
CA CYS A 135 -5.75 3.70 3.21
C CYS A 135 -7.02 2.85 2.96
N ASP A 136 -6.92 1.53 3.06
CA ASP A 136 -8.04 0.59 2.87
C ASP A 136 -8.83 0.83 1.57
N GLY A 137 -8.12 1.21 0.50
CA GLY A 137 -8.72 1.48 -0.81
C GLY A 137 -9.37 2.86 -0.96
N LEU A 138 -9.29 3.73 0.05
CA LEU A 138 -9.88 5.08 -0.03
C LEU A 138 -9.10 6.02 -0.95
N GLY A 139 -7.80 5.80 -1.13
CA GLY A 139 -6.91 6.66 -1.92
C GLY A 139 -6.46 7.93 -1.19
N VAL A 140 -7.15 8.28 -0.12
CA VAL A 140 -6.87 9.46 0.71
C VAL A 140 -6.71 9.08 2.16
N LYS A 141 -6.04 9.96 2.92
CA LYS A 141 -5.95 9.87 4.38
C LYS A 141 -6.36 11.18 5.01
N PRO A 142 -7.16 11.14 6.07
CA PRO A 142 -7.40 12.32 6.87
C PRO A 142 -6.11 12.72 7.61
N PHE A 143 -5.87 14.01 7.69
CA PHE A 143 -4.81 14.60 8.51
C PHE A 143 -5.32 15.87 9.17
N PHE A 144 -4.75 16.24 10.33
CA PHE A 144 -5.08 17.51 10.97
C PHE A 144 -4.39 18.63 10.22
N ASP A 145 -5.21 19.49 9.61
CA ASP A 145 -4.74 20.57 8.75
C ASP A 145 -4.36 21.77 9.60
N GLN A 146 -3.11 22.20 9.51
CA GLN A 146 -2.61 23.36 10.21
C GLN A 146 -3.49 24.60 9.95
N ALA A 147 -3.95 24.80 8.71
CA ALA A 147 -4.79 25.93 8.34
C ALA A 147 -6.18 25.90 9.00
N LYS A 148 -6.65 24.72 9.41
CA LYS A 148 -7.90 24.56 10.16
C LYS A 148 -7.69 24.59 11.67
N VAL A 149 -6.52 24.19 12.15
CA VAL A 149 -6.13 24.21 13.57
C VAL A 149 -5.85 25.64 14.01
N VAL A 150 -5.11 26.43 13.20
CA VAL A 150 -4.85 27.84 13.42
C VAL A 150 -5.97 28.64 12.75
N ILE A 151 -7.04 28.90 13.52
CA ILE A 151 -8.25 29.53 12.99
C ILE A 151 -8.10 31.03 12.69
N ASN A 152 -7.18 31.72 13.39
CA ASN A 152 -6.90 33.12 13.19
C ASN A 152 -5.40 33.41 13.36
N PRO A 153 -4.60 33.32 12.27
CA PRO A 153 -3.16 33.57 12.34
C PRO A 153 -2.75 34.96 12.83
N SER A 154 -3.61 35.97 12.59
CA SER A 154 -3.36 37.36 13.00
C SER A 154 -3.67 37.63 14.49
N ALA A 155 -4.35 36.70 15.16
CA ALA A 155 -4.55 36.74 16.61
C ALA A 155 -3.34 36.16 17.35
N SER A 156 -3.20 36.53 18.61
CA SER A 156 -2.22 35.91 19.51
C SER A 156 -2.72 34.59 20.06
N LEU A 157 -1.83 33.79 20.64
CA LEU A 157 -2.20 32.55 21.34
C LEU A 157 -3.14 32.85 22.52
N ALA A 158 -2.91 33.96 23.23
CA ALA A 158 -3.76 34.43 24.34
C ALA A 158 -5.17 34.78 23.86
N ASP A 159 -5.31 35.36 22.66
CA ASP A 159 -6.57 35.80 22.06
C ASP A 159 -7.27 34.69 21.25
N GLY A 160 -6.72 33.49 21.19
CA GLY A 160 -7.38 32.35 20.58
C GLY A 160 -7.03 32.11 19.12
N ALA A 161 -5.78 32.33 18.70
CA ALA A 161 -5.27 31.92 17.38
C ALA A 161 -5.56 30.43 17.13
N ILE A 162 -5.51 29.63 18.18
CA ILE A 162 -5.79 28.20 18.15
C ILE A 162 -6.91 27.88 19.13
N ARG A 163 -8.03 27.35 18.62
CA ARG A 163 -9.21 27.07 19.45
C ARG A 163 -8.91 26.02 20.54
N GLY A 164 -9.30 26.33 21.78
CA GLY A 164 -9.12 25.47 22.94
C GLY A 164 -7.70 25.50 23.52
N TRP A 165 -6.83 26.37 22.98
CA TRP A 165 -5.49 26.66 23.48
C TRP A 165 -5.34 28.13 23.81
N ASP A 166 -6.39 28.74 24.30
CA ASP A 166 -6.49 30.13 24.69
C ASP A 166 -6.66 30.26 26.22
N ASN A 167 -6.77 31.50 26.68
CA ASN A 167 -6.95 31.85 28.10
C ASN A 167 -8.26 31.30 28.71
N LYS A 168 -9.23 30.86 27.90
CA LYS A 168 -10.48 30.24 28.34
C LYS A 168 -10.28 28.79 28.81
N ASN A 169 -9.22 28.12 28.31
CA ASN A 169 -8.85 26.79 28.72
C ASN A 169 -7.59 26.84 29.58
N ALA A 170 -7.77 26.99 30.90
CA ALA A 170 -6.68 27.19 31.85
C ALA A 170 -5.57 26.11 31.74
N PHE A 171 -5.94 24.85 31.55
CA PHE A 171 -4.95 23.76 31.45
C PHE A 171 -4.06 23.88 30.21
N SER A 172 -4.67 24.05 29.03
CA SER A 172 -3.94 24.20 27.77
C SER A 172 -3.11 25.50 27.75
N PHE A 173 -3.65 26.55 28.32
CA PHE A 173 -2.97 27.84 28.38
C PHE A 173 -1.74 27.81 29.30
N GLN A 174 -1.80 27.16 30.46
CA GLN A 174 -0.63 26.93 31.31
C GLN A 174 0.49 26.16 30.62
N MET A 175 0.14 25.23 29.74
CA MET A 175 1.13 24.54 28.92
C MET A 175 1.82 25.51 27.94
N LEU A 176 1.07 26.41 27.30
CA LEU A 176 1.62 27.43 26.42
C LEU A 176 2.48 28.44 27.20
N GLN A 177 2.11 28.80 28.44
CA GLN A 177 2.91 29.65 29.32
C GLN A 177 4.27 29.00 29.65
N SER A 178 4.27 27.70 29.91
CA SER A 178 5.52 26.95 30.16
C SER A 178 6.40 26.91 28.91
N LEU A 179 5.81 26.77 27.72
CA LEU A 179 6.51 26.84 26.45
C LEU A 179 7.09 28.23 26.22
N SER A 180 6.28 29.29 26.40
CA SER A 180 6.69 30.67 26.26
C SER A 180 7.90 30.99 27.16
N SER A 181 7.87 30.53 28.41
CA SER A 181 8.98 30.70 29.35
C SER A 181 10.24 29.95 28.93
N HIS A 182 10.11 28.76 28.35
CA HIS A 182 11.26 27.95 27.90
C HIS A 182 11.90 28.48 26.62
N TYR A 183 11.09 28.83 25.64
CA TYR A 183 11.57 29.30 24.32
C TYR A 183 11.64 30.84 24.19
N GLN A 184 11.34 31.58 25.25
CA GLN A 184 11.45 33.05 25.32
C GLN A 184 10.64 33.81 24.26
N PHE A 185 9.37 33.41 24.05
CA PHE A 185 8.45 34.13 23.16
C PHE A 185 7.24 34.71 23.95
N ASP A 186 6.64 35.77 23.43
CA ASP A 186 5.45 36.38 24.06
C ASP A 186 4.17 35.77 23.48
N LEU A 187 3.27 35.33 24.39
CA LEU A 187 1.95 34.77 24.05
C LEU A 187 1.00 35.79 23.43
N ASN A 188 1.26 37.08 23.57
CA ASN A 188 0.47 38.15 22.97
C ASN A 188 0.93 38.51 21.55
N THR A 189 2.03 37.94 21.07
CA THR A 189 2.48 38.12 19.68
C THR A 189 1.52 37.40 18.74
N PRO A 190 1.09 38.00 17.62
CA PRO A 190 0.32 37.33 16.58
C PRO A 190 0.98 36.02 16.15
N PHE A 191 0.21 34.94 15.95
CA PHE A 191 0.76 33.63 15.64
C PHE A 191 1.62 33.66 14.36
N GLU A 192 1.21 34.41 13.35
CA GLU A 192 1.96 34.55 12.09
C GLU A 192 3.29 35.30 12.26
N ALA A 193 3.41 36.15 13.30
CA ALA A 193 4.63 36.93 13.60
C ALA A 193 5.64 36.12 14.46
N LEU A 194 5.25 35.00 15.02
CA LEU A 194 6.16 34.09 15.71
C LEU A 194 7.15 33.47 14.70
N SER A 195 8.37 33.18 15.15
CA SER A 195 9.37 32.49 14.30
C SER A 195 8.86 31.12 13.84
N GLU A 196 9.33 30.65 12.70
CA GLU A 196 8.95 29.36 12.15
C GLU A 196 9.26 28.22 13.14
N GLU A 197 10.41 28.27 13.81
CA GLU A 197 10.81 27.29 14.83
C GLU A 197 9.83 27.23 16.00
N ILE A 198 9.36 28.39 16.49
CA ILE A 198 8.38 28.43 17.59
C ILE A 198 7.03 27.89 17.13
N ARG A 199 6.59 28.24 15.92
CA ARG A 199 5.34 27.72 15.34
C ARG A 199 5.39 26.22 15.18
N GLU A 200 6.51 25.67 14.71
CA GLU A 200 6.74 24.23 14.58
C GLU A 200 6.67 23.52 15.96
N VAL A 201 7.34 24.07 16.97
CA VAL A 201 7.28 23.52 18.34
C VAL A 201 5.85 23.54 18.88
N ILE A 202 5.12 24.61 18.70
CA ILE A 202 3.73 24.72 19.16
C ILE A 202 2.83 23.69 18.45
N LEU A 203 2.96 23.57 17.14
CA LEU A 203 2.10 22.69 16.35
C LEU A 203 2.50 21.22 16.45
N TYR A 204 3.78 20.90 16.34
CA TYR A 204 4.26 19.51 16.20
C TYR A 204 5.05 18.98 17.39
N GLY A 205 5.38 19.84 18.36
CA GLY A 205 6.03 19.44 19.60
C GLY A 205 7.52 19.76 19.69
N SER A 206 8.06 19.57 20.90
CA SER A 206 9.48 19.88 21.20
C SER A 206 10.46 18.74 20.89
N GLY A 207 10.00 17.69 20.21
CA GLY A 207 10.83 16.50 19.93
C GLY A 207 11.36 15.85 21.21
N THR A 208 12.68 15.83 21.37
CA THR A 208 13.34 15.28 22.58
C THR A 208 13.59 16.32 23.67
N THR A 209 13.35 17.60 23.38
CA THR A 209 13.60 18.69 24.34
C THR A 209 12.59 18.63 25.48
N THR A 210 13.09 18.47 26.68
CA THR A 210 12.27 18.37 27.90
C THR A 210 11.94 19.77 28.42
N ILE A 211 10.67 20.02 28.66
CA ILE A 211 10.13 21.29 29.15
C ILE A 211 9.59 21.12 30.55
N HIS A 212 9.82 22.12 31.39
CA HIS A 212 9.30 22.18 32.74
C HIS A 212 7.90 22.75 32.76
N PHE A 213 6.88 21.90 32.83
CA PHE A 213 5.47 22.30 32.94
C PHE A 213 5.08 22.52 34.39
N VAL A 214 4.53 23.68 34.66
CA VAL A 214 3.94 24.01 35.96
C VAL A 214 2.44 24.18 35.77
N ASN A 215 1.68 23.24 36.34
CA ASN A 215 0.22 23.29 36.30
C ASN A 215 -0.30 23.55 37.71
N SER A 216 -1.16 24.57 37.87
CA SER A 216 -1.91 24.79 39.10
C SER A 216 -3.35 24.37 38.95
N THR A 217 -3.87 23.62 39.94
CA THR A 217 -5.29 23.32 40.01
C THR A 217 -6.06 24.46 40.61
N GLU A 218 -7.38 24.54 40.37
CA GLU A 218 -8.27 25.55 40.97
C GLU A 218 -8.19 25.55 42.53
N LYS A 219 -7.72 24.48 43.14
CA LYS A 219 -7.52 24.36 44.59
C LYS A 219 -6.13 24.79 45.05
N GLY A 220 -5.33 25.44 44.20
CA GLY A 220 -4.00 25.99 44.54
C GLY A 220 -2.87 24.96 44.64
N THR A 221 -3.12 23.70 44.32
CA THR A 221 -2.06 22.65 44.28
C THR A 221 -1.26 22.78 42.98
N THR A 222 0.03 22.99 43.09
CA THR A 222 0.94 23.09 41.94
C THR A 222 1.65 21.78 41.68
N PHE A 223 1.58 21.30 40.46
CA PHE A 223 2.31 20.11 40.01
C PHE A 223 3.33 20.52 38.97
N ALA A 224 4.59 20.20 39.20
CA ALA A 224 5.66 20.38 38.23
C ALA A 224 5.99 19.03 37.58
N ARG A 225 6.03 18.99 36.25
CA ARG A 225 6.46 17.82 35.50
C ARG A 225 7.44 18.20 34.40
N GLN A 226 8.49 17.43 34.27
CA GLN A 226 9.44 17.55 33.16
C GLN A 226 9.11 16.50 32.11
N LYS A 227 8.75 16.92 30.91
CA LYS A 227 8.48 16.07 29.77
C LYS A 227 8.61 16.84 28.45
N PRO A 228 8.82 16.19 27.31
CA PRO A 228 8.68 16.83 26.03
C PRO A 228 7.24 17.34 25.82
N PHE A 229 7.10 18.41 25.05
CA PHE A 229 5.80 18.87 24.59
C PHE A 229 5.35 18.03 23.39
N GLU A 230 4.16 17.48 23.47
CA GLU A 230 3.62 16.59 22.44
C GLU A 230 3.34 17.34 21.12
N GLY A 231 3.01 18.63 21.20
CA GLY A 231 2.49 19.41 20.07
C GLY A 231 0.96 19.38 20.00
N ILE A 232 0.39 20.44 19.43
CA ILE A 232 -1.08 20.57 19.33
C ILE A 232 -1.64 19.55 18.33
N ILE A 233 -1.05 19.42 17.14
CA ILE A 233 -1.51 18.49 16.11
C ILE A 233 -1.41 17.03 16.58
N PRO A 234 -0.27 16.53 17.07
CA PRO A 234 -0.19 15.16 17.64
C PRO A 234 -1.17 14.94 18.82
N ASN A 235 -1.41 15.96 19.65
CA ASN A 235 -2.41 15.87 20.72
C ASN A 235 -3.82 15.68 20.15
N LEU A 236 -4.20 16.45 19.12
CA LEU A 236 -5.49 16.30 18.45
C LEU A 236 -5.63 14.94 17.80
N GLU A 237 -4.57 14.44 17.12
CA GLU A 237 -4.54 13.10 16.50
C GLU A 237 -4.74 11.99 17.53
N ARG A 238 -4.02 12.05 18.65
CA ARG A 238 -4.15 11.09 19.73
C ARG A 238 -5.57 11.12 20.30
N ARG A 239 -6.11 12.30 20.62
CA ARG A 239 -7.47 12.46 21.16
C ARG A 239 -8.52 11.95 20.17
N TYR A 240 -8.38 12.20 18.88
CA TYR A 240 -9.29 11.72 17.86
C TYR A 240 -9.31 10.18 17.78
N ARG A 241 -8.15 9.56 17.96
CA ARG A 241 -7.98 8.10 17.94
C ARG A 241 -8.54 7.44 19.21
N GLU A 242 -8.26 8.02 20.36
CA GLU A 242 -8.54 7.42 21.67
C GLU A 242 -9.95 7.73 22.19
N THR A 243 -10.63 8.76 21.66
CA THR A 243 -11.96 9.11 22.18
C THR A 243 -13.02 8.10 21.81
N GLU A 244 -13.81 7.70 22.80
CA GLU A 244 -15.04 6.90 22.60
C GLU A 244 -16.27 7.80 22.35
N SER A 245 -16.19 9.08 22.67
CA SER A 245 -17.29 10.03 22.51
C SER A 245 -17.47 10.44 21.05
N HIS A 246 -18.61 10.09 20.47
CA HIS A 246 -18.97 10.49 19.09
C HIS A 246 -18.98 12.01 18.92
N LYS A 247 -19.48 12.76 19.93
CA LYS A 247 -19.51 14.23 19.90
C LYS A 247 -18.11 14.85 19.85
N VAL A 248 -17.17 14.31 20.64
CA VAL A 248 -15.77 14.79 20.64
C VAL A 248 -15.11 14.48 19.32
N ARG A 249 -15.34 13.29 18.78
CA ARG A 249 -14.81 12.88 17.46
C ARG A 249 -15.34 13.77 16.34
N GLU A 250 -16.62 14.11 16.36
CA GLU A 250 -17.25 15.04 15.40
C GLU A 250 -16.64 16.44 15.49
N GLU A 251 -16.45 16.98 16.69
CA GLU A 251 -15.78 18.27 16.89
C GLU A 251 -14.35 18.27 16.35
N LEU A 252 -13.57 17.22 16.63
CA LEU A 252 -12.20 17.11 16.16
C LEU A 252 -12.12 16.90 14.65
N SER A 253 -13.12 16.23 14.04
CA SER A 253 -13.17 16.02 12.59
C SER A 253 -13.23 17.31 11.77
N LYS A 254 -13.69 18.41 12.34
CA LYS A 254 -13.73 19.73 11.69
C LYS A 254 -12.34 20.27 11.32
N TYR A 255 -11.31 19.80 12.00
CA TYR A 255 -9.90 20.18 11.76
C TYR A 255 -9.21 19.26 10.75
N LEU A 256 -9.91 18.22 10.29
CA LEU A 256 -9.35 17.28 9.32
C LEU A 256 -9.50 17.82 7.89
N SER A 257 -8.46 17.60 7.10
CA SER A 257 -8.45 17.67 5.66
C SER A 257 -8.05 16.31 5.09
N GLN A 258 -8.26 16.11 3.80
CA GLN A 258 -7.88 14.89 3.12
C GLN A 258 -6.65 15.15 2.26
N GLN A 259 -5.68 14.26 2.31
CA GLN A 259 -4.53 14.25 1.42
C GLN A 259 -4.42 12.92 0.70
N ALA A 260 -3.81 12.92 -0.47
CA ALA A 260 -3.53 11.68 -1.18
C ALA A 260 -2.71 10.72 -0.30
N CYS A 261 -3.10 9.47 -0.26
CA CYS A 261 -2.38 8.45 0.50
C CYS A 261 -0.92 8.37 0.02
N THR A 262 0.03 8.49 0.93
CA THR A 262 1.46 8.51 0.62
C THR A 262 1.99 7.21 0.02
N ASP A 263 1.36 6.07 0.33
CA ASP A 263 1.73 4.77 -0.24
C ASP A 263 1.18 4.57 -1.64
N CYS A 264 -0.14 4.67 -1.83
CA CYS A 264 -0.76 4.45 -3.13
C CYS A 264 -0.84 5.71 -4.02
N GLN A 265 -0.48 6.89 -3.51
CA GLN A 265 -0.51 8.15 -4.25
C GLN A 265 -1.89 8.45 -4.88
N GLY A 266 -2.96 8.13 -4.15
CA GLY A 266 -4.34 8.33 -4.61
C GLY A 266 -4.92 7.20 -5.47
N THR A 267 -4.12 6.23 -5.92
CA THR A 267 -4.58 5.16 -6.84
C THR A 267 -5.51 4.13 -6.21
N ARG A 268 -5.64 4.12 -4.88
CA ARG A 268 -6.47 3.20 -4.08
C ARG A 268 -6.00 1.74 -4.05
N LEU A 269 -5.14 1.34 -5.00
CA LEU A 269 -4.69 -0.02 -5.20
C LEU A 269 -3.38 -0.31 -4.46
N ASN A 270 -3.18 -1.56 -4.10
CA ASN A 270 -1.94 -2.03 -3.50
C ASN A 270 -0.78 -2.03 -4.52
N ASN A 271 0.43 -2.26 -4.02
CA ASN A 271 1.64 -2.23 -4.84
C ASN A 271 1.63 -3.27 -5.97
N ALA A 272 1.10 -4.47 -5.72
CA ALA A 272 1.01 -5.53 -6.71
C ALA A 272 0.13 -5.14 -7.91
N ALA A 273 -1.09 -4.65 -7.64
CA ALA A 273 -2.03 -4.23 -8.66
C ALA A 273 -1.51 -3.05 -9.51
N ARG A 274 -0.76 -2.14 -8.89
CA ARG A 274 -0.18 -0.97 -9.57
C ARG A 274 0.96 -1.30 -10.54
N HIS A 275 1.59 -2.48 -10.39
CA HIS A 275 2.72 -2.92 -11.22
C HIS A 275 2.31 -3.98 -12.26
N VAL A 276 1.04 -4.08 -12.57
CA VAL A 276 0.56 -4.84 -13.74
C VAL A 276 0.30 -3.88 -14.88
N PHE A 277 0.91 -4.15 -16.03
CA PHE A 277 0.90 -3.26 -17.19
C PHE A 277 0.22 -3.89 -18.40
N ILE A 278 -0.49 -3.07 -19.15
CA ILE A 278 -0.97 -3.35 -20.51
C ILE A 278 -0.13 -2.51 -21.45
N LYS A 279 0.80 -3.13 -22.18
CA LYS A 279 1.92 -2.41 -22.81
C LYS A 279 2.64 -1.56 -21.74
N ASP A 280 2.67 -0.25 -21.92
CA ASP A 280 3.39 0.69 -21.05
C ASP A 280 2.50 1.34 -19.98
N TYR A 281 1.21 0.99 -19.90
CA TYR A 281 0.24 1.60 -19.00
C TYR A 281 -0.18 0.64 -17.88
N SER A 282 -0.06 1.10 -16.64
CA SER A 282 -0.69 0.44 -15.49
C SER A 282 -2.19 0.76 -15.44
N LEU A 283 -2.97 -0.01 -14.65
CA LEU A 283 -4.40 0.26 -14.47
C LEU A 283 -4.68 1.68 -13.96
N PRO A 284 -3.99 2.20 -12.92
CA PRO A 284 -4.21 3.58 -12.49
C PRO A 284 -3.96 4.62 -13.59
N GLN A 285 -2.93 4.42 -14.43
CA GLN A 285 -2.65 5.32 -15.55
C GLN A 285 -3.77 5.28 -16.60
N LEU A 286 -4.32 4.09 -16.89
CA LEU A 286 -5.43 3.96 -17.84
C LEU A 286 -6.73 4.58 -17.30
N THR A 287 -7.01 4.42 -15.99
CA THR A 287 -8.22 5.00 -15.38
C THR A 287 -8.13 6.50 -15.19
N ALA A 288 -6.92 7.07 -15.13
CA ALA A 288 -6.68 8.51 -15.07
C ALA A 288 -6.77 9.21 -16.44
N LEU A 289 -6.81 8.45 -17.53
CA LEU A 289 -7.07 9.03 -18.85
C LEU A 289 -8.51 9.53 -18.97
N ALA A 290 -8.71 10.62 -19.72
CA ALA A 290 -10.06 11.00 -20.15
C ALA A 290 -10.71 9.85 -20.93
N ILE A 291 -12.01 9.66 -20.78
CA ILE A 291 -12.76 8.55 -21.39
C ILE A 291 -12.52 8.46 -22.92
N SER A 292 -12.46 9.61 -23.60
CA SER A 292 -12.11 9.67 -25.03
C SER A 292 -10.71 9.12 -25.33
N SER A 293 -9.72 9.47 -24.51
CA SER A 293 -8.34 9.01 -24.65
C SER A 293 -8.20 7.53 -24.30
N ALA A 294 -8.86 7.07 -23.25
CA ALA A 294 -8.89 5.67 -22.88
C ALA A 294 -9.54 4.81 -23.98
N LYS A 295 -10.64 5.27 -24.59
CA LYS A 295 -11.28 4.62 -25.73
C LYS A 295 -10.30 4.49 -26.89
N SER A 296 -9.65 5.59 -27.30
CA SER A 296 -8.67 5.59 -28.39
C SER A 296 -7.50 4.63 -28.12
N PHE A 297 -7.03 4.54 -26.87
CA PHE A 297 -6.01 3.57 -26.47
C PHE A 297 -6.45 2.14 -26.73
N PHE A 298 -7.68 1.76 -26.30
CA PHE A 298 -8.18 0.40 -26.48
C PHE A 298 -8.49 0.05 -27.93
N GLU A 299 -8.92 1.01 -28.75
CA GLU A 299 -9.11 0.83 -30.20
C GLU A 299 -7.80 0.56 -30.94
N GLN A 300 -6.71 1.21 -30.51
CA GLN A 300 -5.39 1.03 -31.10
C GLN A 300 -4.60 -0.16 -30.53
N LEU A 301 -5.14 -0.82 -29.48
CA LEU A 301 -4.47 -1.92 -28.81
C LEU A 301 -4.47 -3.17 -29.68
N LYS A 302 -3.34 -3.46 -30.32
CA LYS A 302 -3.11 -4.69 -31.10
C LYS A 302 -2.34 -5.69 -30.27
N LEU A 303 -2.91 -6.87 -30.06
CA LEU A 303 -2.30 -7.99 -29.36
C LEU A 303 -2.06 -9.13 -30.34
N PRO A 304 -0.82 -9.66 -30.46
CA PRO A 304 -0.51 -10.72 -31.40
C PRO A 304 -1.03 -12.09 -30.94
N GLY A 305 -1.29 -12.97 -31.92
CA GLY A 305 -1.55 -14.40 -31.72
C GLY A 305 -2.83 -14.71 -30.94
N GLN A 306 -2.76 -15.76 -30.12
CA GLN A 306 -3.91 -16.26 -29.36
C GLN A 306 -4.43 -15.25 -28.34
N ARG A 307 -3.55 -14.40 -27.78
CA ARG A 307 -3.90 -13.34 -26.85
C ARG A 307 -4.88 -12.34 -27.48
N GLY A 308 -4.66 -11.97 -28.73
CA GLY A 308 -5.57 -11.09 -29.46
C GLY A 308 -6.97 -11.70 -29.64
N LYS A 309 -7.05 -13.01 -29.93
CA LYS A 309 -8.32 -13.72 -30.07
C LYS A 309 -9.12 -13.72 -28.76
N ILE A 310 -8.45 -13.99 -27.63
CA ILE A 310 -9.08 -13.98 -26.30
C ILE A 310 -9.54 -12.58 -25.91
N ALA A 311 -8.67 -11.58 -26.14
CA ALA A 311 -8.95 -10.20 -25.78
C ALA A 311 -10.02 -9.52 -26.65
N ALA A 312 -10.22 -9.96 -27.89
CA ALA A 312 -11.08 -9.30 -28.87
C ALA A 312 -12.51 -9.06 -28.37
N LYS A 313 -13.10 -10.09 -27.72
CA LYS A 313 -14.48 -9.97 -27.18
C LYS A 313 -14.54 -8.96 -26.03
N ILE A 314 -13.55 -8.97 -25.15
CA ILE A 314 -13.49 -8.08 -24.00
C ILE A 314 -13.19 -6.65 -24.44
N LEU A 315 -12.26 -6.46 -25.38
CA LEU A 315 -11.93 -5.15 -25.94
C LEU A 315 -13.14 -4.52 -26.63
N LYS A 316 -13.88 -5.30 -27.41
CA LYS A 316 -15.12 -4.83 -28.05
C LYS A 316 -16.10 -4.29 -27.01
N GLU A 317 -16.35 -5.02 -25.94
CA GLU A 317 -17.27 -4.62 -24.88
C GLU A 317 -16.79 -3.38 -24.11
N VAL A 318 -15.50 -3.28 -23.82
CA VAL A 318 -14.90 -2.09 -23.19
C VAL A 318 -15.04 -0.86 -24.07
N ILE A 319 -14.73 -0.98 -25.37
CA ILE A 319 -14.83 0.11 -26.33
C ILE A 319 -16.28 0.58 -26.49
N GLU A 320 -17.23 -0.34 -26.59
CA GLU A 320 -18.66 -0.03 -26.68
C GLU A 320 -19.17 0.75 -25.45
N ARG A 321 -18.74 0.37 -24.25
CA ARG A 321 -19.10 1.08 -23.01
C ARG A 321 -18.45 2.47 -22.92
N LEU A 322 -17.18 2.60 -23.29
CA LEU A 322 -16.52 3.90 -23.35
C LEU A 322 -17.18 4.79 -24.40
N GLN A 323 -17.51 4.24 -25.58
CA GLN A 323 -18.23 4.97 -26.62
C GLN A 323 -19.58 5.48 -26.12
N PHE A 324 -20.29 4.68 -25.32
CA PHE A 324 -21.55 5.09 -24.75
C PHE A 324 -21.38 6.29 -23.79
N LEU A 325 -20.36 6.29 -22.94
CA LEU A 325 -20.04 7.44 -22.07
C LEU A 325 -19.71 8.69 -22.91
N VAL A 326 -19.00 8.54 -24.03
CA VAL A 326 -18.74 9.63 -24.99
C VAL A 326 -20.04 10.16 -25.57
N ASN A 327 -20.96 9.28 -25.98
CA ASN A 327 -22.23 9.67 -26.60
C ASN A 327 -23.16 10.46 -25.66
N VAL A 328 -23.06 10.26 -24.34
CA VAL A 328 -23.80 11.06 -23.35
C VAL A 328 -23.06 12.33 -22.91
N GLY A 329 -21.95 12.67 -23.58
CA GLY A 329 -21.17 13.90 -23.35
C GLY A 329 -20.33 13.87 -22.07
N LEU A 330 -19.77 12.69 -21.73
CA LEU A 330 -18.89 12.50 -20.57
C LEU A 330 -17.44 12.15 -20.96
N GLU A 331 -17.05 12.47 -22.19
CA GLU A 331 -15.73 12.16 -22.78
C GLU A 331 -14.54 12.77 -22.01
N TYR A 332 -14.77 13.85 -21.30
CA TYR A 332 -13.75 14.57 -20.51
C TYR A 332 -13.51 13.98 -19.12
N LEU A 333 -14.44 13.17 -18.60
CA LEU A 333 -14.29 12.55 -17.29
C LEU A 333 -13.20 11.47 -17.31
N THR A 334 -12.69 11.18 -16.11
CA THR A 334 -11.76 10.06 -15.89
C THR A 334 -12.43 8.96 -15.07
N LEU A 335 -12.01 7.70 -15.27
CA LEU A 335 -12.62 6.55 -14.59
C LEU A 335 -12.20 6.41 -13.12
N ASP A 336 -11.14 7.08 -12.71
CA ASP A 336 -10.65 7.12 -11.32
C ASP A 336 -11.35 8.18 -10.47
N ARG A 337 -12.20 9.03 -11.09
CA ARG A 337 -12.90 10.10 -10.40
C ARG A 337 -13.85 9.56 -9.33
N SER A 338 -13.82 10.18 -8.17
CA SER A 338 -14.68 9.82 -7.04
C SER A 338 -16.12 10.27 -7.28
N ALA A 339 -17.11 9.44 -6.87
CA ALA A 339 -18.53 9.71 -7.11
C ALA A 339 -19.04 10.99 -6.43
N ASP A 340 -18.48 11.33 -5.27
CA ASP A 340 -18.79 12.55 -4.51
C ASP A 340 -18.26 13.84 -5.16
N SER A 341 -17.33 13.72 -6.11
CA SER A 341 -16.82 14.84 -6.90
C SER A 341 -17.66 15.13 -8.17
N LEU A 342 -18.63 14.27 -8.50
CA LEU A 342 -19.46 14.43 -9.67
C LEU A 342 -20.56 15.49 -9.47
N SER A 343 -20.78 16.33 -10.47
CA SER A 343 -21.95 17.20 -10.49
C SER A 343 -23.25 16.39 -10.63
N GLY A 344 -24.37 16.97 -10.20
CA GLY A 344 -25.70 16.33 -10.33
C GLY A 344 -26.01 15.91 -11.78
N GLY A 345 -25.66 16.74 -12.76
CA GLY A 345 -25.87 16.44 -14.17
C GLY A 345 -24.95 15.31 -14.70
N GLU A 346 -23.71 15.22 -14.23
CA GLU A 346 -22.79 14.10 -14.54
C GLU A 346 -23.33 12.80 -13.96
N ALA A 347 -23.71 12.81 -12.68
CA ALA A 347 -24.27 11.64 -12.01
C ALA A 347 -25.58 11.15 -12.69
N GLN A 348 -26.46 12.07 -13.13
CA GLN A 348 -27.67 11.72 -13.87
C GLN A 348 -27.34 11.10 -15.22
N ARG A 349 -26.39 11.64 -15.99
CA ARG A 349 -25.96 11.09 -17.28
C ARG A 349 -25.30 9.72 -17.12
N ILE A 350 -24.51 9.49 -16.08
CA ILE A 350 -23.94 8.16 -15.75
C ILE A 350 -25.07 7.17 -15.42
N ARG A 351 -26.10 7.57 -14.66
CA ARG A 351 -27.25 6.71 -14.38
C ARG A 351 -28.02 6.37 -15.65
N LEU A 352 -28.27 7.34 -16.51
CA LEU A 352 -28.93 7.14 -17.81
C LEU A 352 -28.10 6.17 -18.65
N ALA A 353 -26.77 6.39 -18.68
CA ALA A 353 -25.81 5.52 -19.32
C ALA A 353 -25.94 4.07 -18.81
N SER A 354 -26.05 3.88 -17.51
CA SER A 354 -26.18 2.56 -16.92
C SER A 354 -27.54 1.90 -17.20
N GLN A 355 -28.62 2.66 -17.30
CA GLN A 355 -29.96 2.13 -17.57
C GLN A 355 -30.15 1.72 -19.03
N ILE A 356 -29.66 2.50 -19.97
CA ILE A 356 -29.74 2.19 -21.42
C ILE A 356 -28.73 1.10 -21.79
N GLY A 357 -27.54 1.07 -21.13
CA GLY A 357 -26.57 0.00 -21.27
C GLY A 357 -26.94 -1.27 -20.47
N ALA A 358 -27.94 -1.24 -19.59
CA ALA A 358 -28.37 -2.35 -18.72
C ALA A 358 -29.27 -3.41 -19.44
N GLY A 359 -29.44 -3.31 -20.73
CA GLY A 359 -29.70 -4.51 -21.53
C GLY A 359 -28.50 -5.51 -21.43
N LEU A 360 -27.43 -5.11 -20.75
CA LEU A 360 -26.22 -5.84 -20.46
C LEU A 360 -25.95 -5.75 -18.94
N GLU A 361 -26.36 -6.78 -18.23
CA GLU A 361 -26.30 -6.97 -16.77
C GLU A 361 -25.16 -6.29 -16.02
N GLY A 362 -25.51 -5.47 -15.07
CA GLY A 362 -24.86 -4.78 -13.95
C GLY A 362 -23.50 -5.23 -13.37
N ARG A 363 -22.37 -5.16 -14.13
CA ARG A 363 -21.02 -5.45 -13.62
C ARG A 363 -19.98 -4.49 -14.19
N TYR A 364 -19.95 -3.24 -13.74
CA TYR A 364 -19.10 -2.20 -14.35
C TYR A 364 -17.61 -2.26 -13.99
N ALA A 365 -17.24 -2.60 -12.76
CA ALA A 365 -15.84 -2.76 -12.35
C ALA A 365 -15.17 -4.04 -12.89
N PRO A 366 -15.86 -5.19 -13.02
CA PRO A 366 -15.23 -6.44 -13.41
C PRO A 366 -14.68 -6.50 -14.81
N LEU A 367 -15.14 -5.70 -15.77
CA LEU A 367 -14.77 -5.85 -17.18
C LEU A 367 -13.42 -5.22 -17.53
N ILE A 368 -13.11 -4.05 -16.98
CA ILE A 368 -11.73 -3.50 -17.08
C ILE A 368 -10.79 -4.41 -16.30
N ILE A 369 -11.25 -4.93 -15.18
CA ILE A 369 -10.54 -5.92 -14.35
C ILE A 369 -10.35 -7.23 -15.11
N LEU A 370 -11.37 -7.73 -15.83
CA LEU A 370 -11.29 -8.92 -16.66
C LEU A 370 -10.35 -8.72 -17.86
N LEU A 371 -10.32 -7.52 -18.44
CA LEU A 371 -9.38 -7.15 -19.49
C LEU A 371 -7.94 -7.22 -18.99
N ILE A 372 -7.68 -6.73 -17.77
CA ILE A 372 -6.36 -6.78 -17.17
C ILE A 372 -5.98 -8.21 -16.80
N TRP A 373 -6.93 -9.04 -16.34
CA TRP A 373 -6.69 -10.44 -16.05
C TRP A 373 -6.29 -11.24 -17.30
N VAL A 374 -6.99 -11.03 -18.40
CA VAL A 374 -6.67 -11.68 -19.69
C VAL A 374 -5.37 -11.12 -20.29
N LEU A 375 -5.07 -9.83 -20.10
CA LEU A 375 -3.91 -9.15 -20.65
C LEU A 375 -2.72 -9.11 -19.68
N GLY A 376 -2.94 -9.21 -18.38
CA GLY A 376 -1.89 -9.24 -17.35
C GLY A 376 -0.99 -10.48 -17.41
N LEU A 377 -1.42 -11.55 -18.08
CA LEU A 377 -0.56 -12.67 -18.49
C LEU A 377 0.55 -12.24 -19.48
N VAL A 378 0.57 -10.97 -19.92
CA VAL A 378 1.36 -10.52 -21.06
C VAL A 378 2.59 -9.71 -20.68
N SER A 379 2.62 -8.96 -19.59
CA SER A 379 3.59 -7.87 -19.42
C SER A 379 4.62 -8.01 -18.30
N MET A 380 4.61 -9.07 -17.51
CA MET A 380 5.74 -9.29 -16.58
C MET A 380 7.01 -9.78 -17.26
N VAL A 381 6.97 -10.09 -18.57
CA VAL A 381 8.12 -10.63 -19.34
C VAL A 381 8.94 -9.53 -20.02
N GLY A 382 8.45 -8.31 -20.08
CA GLY A 382 9.09 -7.22 -20.86
C GLY A 382 9.85 -6.15 -20.05
N ALA A 383 9.95 -6.29 -18.74
CA ALA A 383 10.61 -5.30 -17.87
C ALA A 383 11.81 -5.90 -17.10
N TRP A 384 12.58 -6.77 -17.78
CA TRP A 384 13.82 -7.37 -17.25
C TRP A 384 14.99 -7.04 -18.15
#